data_25be4edb8a015593cf69bbe3785c8eef
#
_entry.id   25be4edb8a015593cf69bbe3785c8eef
#
_cell.length_a   1.000
_cell.length_b   1.000
_cell.length_c   1.000
_cell.angle_alpha   90.00
_cell.angle_beta   90.00
_cell.angle_gamma   90.00
#
_symmetry.space_group_name_H-M   'P 1'
#
loop_
_entity.id
_entity.type
_entity.pdbx_description
1 polymer ?
#
loop_
_entity_poly.entity_id
_entity_poly.type
_entity_poly.pdbx_seq_one_letter_code
_entity_poly.pdbx_strand_id
1 'polypeptide(L)'
;MGRNLHELAEARSLALHRAVAARLREQPALLDAARARVESWRRDGSVAPFYATAWADVLAGDLDAVAAALVAPGERATALRQVTPFAGVVDPRTRWQIWRREREAFDAR
;
A
#
# COMPACT_ATOMS: atom_id res chain seq x y z
N MET A 1 -11.66 12.95 24.91
CA MET A 1 -11.29 13.21 23.53
C MET A 1 -11.23 11.94 22.73
N GLY A 2 -11.94 11.90 21.61
CA GLY A 2 -11.97 10.74 20.75
C GLY A 2 -10.66 10.54 20.00
N ARG A 3 -10.31 9.30 19.73
CA ARG A 3 -9.20 8.95 18.87
C ARG A 3 -9.63 9.13 17.42
N ASN A 4 -8.70 9.55 16.58
CA ASN A 4 -8.96 9.77 15.18
C ASN A 4 -8.90 8.44 14.41
N LEU A 5 -10.03 7.99 13.88
CA LEU A 5 -10.10 6.75 13.11
C LEU A 5 -9.31 6.82 11.79
N HIS A 6 -9.07 8.03 11.26
CA HIS A 6 -8.17 8.20 10.11
C HIS A 6 -6.75 7.78 10.46
N GLU A 7 -6.28 8.08 11.66
CA GLU A 7 -4.96 7.67 12.12
C GLU A 7 -4.86 6.15 12.17
N LEU A 8 -5.91 5.46 12.62
CA LEU A 8 -5.96 4.01 12.62
C LEU A 8 -5.92 3.45 11.20
N ALA A 9 -6.69 4.02 10.28
CA ALA A 9 -6.69 3.59 8.89
C ALA A 9 -5.32 3.78 8.23
N GLU A 10 -4.68 4.90 8.48
CA GLU A 10 -3.32 5.17 7.98
C GLU A 10 -2.30 4.21 8.57
N ALA A 11 -2.39 3.93 9.87
CA ALA A 11 -1.49 2.98 10.54
C ALA A 11 -1.64 1.57 9.97
N ARG A 12 -2.87 1.12 9.73
CA ARG A 12 -3.15 -0.16 9.11
C ARG A 12 -2.62 -0.23 7.68
N SER A 13 -2.82 0.82 6.90
CA SER A 13 -2.34 0.91 5.52
C SER A 13 -0.81 0.87 5.47
N LEU A 14 -0.14 1.59 6.35
CA LEU A 14 1.32 1.58 6.43
C LEU A 14 1.83 0.19 6.82
N ALA A 15 1.25 -0.43 7.83
CA ALA A 15 1.62 -1.77 8.27
C ALA A 15 1.42 -2.80 7.15
N LEU A 16 0.32 -2.69 6.41
CA LEU A 16 0.06 -3.54 5.25
C LEU A 16 1.16 -3.37 4.19
N HIS A 17 1.53 -2.14 3.89
CA HIS A 17 2.55 -1.88 2.86
C HIS A 17 3.96 -2.26 3.31
N ARG A 18 4.25 -2.27 4.61
CA ARG A 18 5.48 -2.87 5.12
C ARG A 18 5.52 -4.37 4.83
N ALA A 19 4.39 -5.06 5.03
CA ALA A 19 4.27 -6.48 4.69
C ALA A 19 4.38 -6.71 3.19
N VAL A 20 3.78 -5.84 2.38
CA VAL A 20 3.91 -5.89 0.92
C VAL A 20 5.37 -5.75 0.50
N ALA A 21 6.10 -4.77 1.04
CA ALA A 21 7.51 -4.57 0.72
C ALA A 21 8.35 -5.82 1.03
N ALA A 22 8.09 -6.48 2.16
CA ALA A 22 8.76 -7.73 2.51
C ALA A 22 8.44 -8.84 1.50
N ARG A 23 7.15 -8.96 1.11
CA ARG A 23 6.73 -9.96 0.12
C ARG A 23 7.37 -9.73 -1.25
N LEU A 24 7.50 -8.48 -1.67
CA LEU A 24 8.15 -8.16 -2.95
C LEU A 24 9.62 -8.60 -2.96
N ARG A 25 10.30 -8.51 -1.84
CA ARG A 25 11.69 -8.98 -1.74
C ARG A 25 11.79 -10.49 -1.84
N GLU A 26 10.80 -11.22 -1.33
CA GLU A 26 10.72 -12.68 -1.43
C GLU A 26 10.28 -13.13 -2.83
N GLN A 27 9.34 -12.40 -3.44
CA GLN A 27 8.76 -12.72 -4.75
C GLN A 27 8.71 -11.49 -5.65
N PRO A 28 9.83 -11.13 -6.28
CA PRO A 28 9.88 -9.94 -7.15
C PRO A 28 8.84 -9.94 -8.28
N ALA A 29 8.39 -11.11 -8.72
CA ALA A 29 7.37 -11.21 -9.76
C ALA A 29 6.04 -10.55 -9.38
N LEU A 30 5.77 -10.36 -8.09
CA LEU A 30 4.57 -9.65 -7.62
C LEU A 30 4.58 -8.18 -8.08
N LEU A 31 5.74 -7.61 -8.31
CA LEU A 31 5.88 -6.25 -8.83
C LEU A 31 5.34 -6.15 -10.25
N ASP A 32 5.58 -7.16 -11.08
CA ASP A 32 5.06 -7.21 -12.44
C ASP A 32 3.52 -7.24 -12.46
N ALA A 33 2.92 -7.97 -11.53
CA ALA A 33 1.46 -8.02 -11.39
C ALA A 33 0.89 -6.64 -11.02
N ALA A 34 1.56 -5.92 -10.12
CA ALA A 34 1.15 -4.57 -9.75
C ALA A 34 1.28 -3.59 -10.93
N ARG A 35 2.35 -3.68 -11.69
CA ARG A 35 2.55 -2.88 -12.91
C ARG A 35 1.43 -3.13 -13.92
N ALA A 36 1.06 -4.38 -14.13
CA ALA A 36 -0.02 -4.74 -15.05
C ALA A 36 -1.36 -4.17 -14.58
N ARG A 37 -1.62 -4.19 -13.27
CA ARG A 37 -2.85 -3.61 -12.69
C ARG A 37 -2.92 -2.10 -12.91
N VAL A 38 -1.83 -1.39 -12.66
CA VAL A 38 -1.77 0.06 -12.87
C VAL A 38 -1.97 0.39 -14.35
N GLU A 39 -1.39 -0.38 -15.25
CA GLU A 39 -1.59 -0.19 -16.68
C GLU A 39 -3.06 -0.39 -17.07
N SER A 40 -3.73 -1.38 -16.48
CA SER A 40 -5.17 -1.59 -16.64
C SER A 40 -5.96 -0.37 -16.16
N TRP A 41 -5.62 0.20 -15.02
CA TRP A 41 -6.26 1.41 -14.50
C TRP A 41 -6.15 2.59 -15.47
N ARG A 42 -4.99 2.70 -16.12
CA ARG A 42 -4.76 3.78 -17.10
C ARG A 42 -5.61 3.61 -18.35
N ARG A 43 -5.88 2.36 -18.75
CA ARG A 43 -6.70 2.06 -19.93
C ARG A 43 -8.19 2.20 -19.68
N ASP A 44 -8.67 1.73 -18.53
CA ASP A 44 -10.11 1.63 -18.27
C ASP A 44 -10.68 2.76 -17.41
N GLY A 45 -9.83 3.59 -16.83
CA GLY A 45 -10.28 4.72 -16.00
C GLY A 45 -10.89 4.33 -14.66
N SER A 46 -10.68 3.09 -14.19
CA SER A 46 -11.23 2.62 -12.92
C SER A 46 -10.66 3.34 -11.71
N VAL A 47 -9.50 3.95 -11.86
CA VAL A 47 -8.86 4.78 -10.83
C VAL A 47 -8.57 6.15 -11.43
N ALA A 48 -8.74 7.20 -10.63
CA ALA A 48 -8.51 8.57 -11.09
C ALA A 48 -7.12 8.71 -11.73
N PRO A 49 -6.98 9.41 -12.87
CA PRO A 49 -5.71 9.52 -13.58
C PRO A 49 -4.53 9.99 -12.74
N PHE A 50 -4.78 10.87 -11.78
CA PHE A 50 -3.76 11.34 -10.85
C PHE A 50 -3.08 10.18 -10.12
N TYR A 51 -3.88 9.26 -9.57
CA TYR A 51 -3.36 8.12 -8.81
C TYR A 51 -2.73 7.06 -9.72
N ALA A 52 -3.35 6.80 -10.86
CA ALA A 52 -2.80 5.84 -11.82
C ALA A 52 -1.43 6.27 -12.34
N THR A 53 -1.29 7.56 -12.67
CA THR A 53 -0.01 8.13 -13.14
C THR A 53 1.03 8.12 -12.03
N ALA A 54 0.66 8.52 -10.81
CA ALA A 54 1.58 8.54 -9.67
C ALA A 54 2.09 7.14 -9.35
N TRP A 55 1.22 6.13 -9.39
CA TRP A 55 1.63 4.74 -9.18
C TRP A 55 2.51 4.23 -10.33
N ALA A 56 2.22 4.60 -11.57
CA ALA A 56 3.06 4.24 -12.70
C ALA A 56 4.49 4.78 -12.51
N ASP A 57 4.62 6.02 -12.04
CA ASP A 57 5.92 6.63 -11.76
C ASP A 57 6.67 5.88 -10.64
N VAL A 58 5.98 5.54 -9.56
CA VAL A 58 6.58 4.75 -8.45
C VAL A 58 7.06 3.40 -8.97
N LEU A 59 6.22 2.69 -9.73
CA LEU A 59 6.50 1.34 -10.17
C LEU A 59 7.51 1.28 -11.33
N ALA A 60 7.90 2.43 -11.90
CA ALA A 60 8.98 2.50 -12.87
C ALA A 60 10.36 2.29 -12.24
N GLY A 61 10.47 2.47 -10.93
CA GLY A 61 11.72 2.26 -10.20
C GLY A 61 12.07 0.79 -10.02
N ASP A 62 13.28 0.53 -9.55
CA ASP A 62 13.69 -0.82 -9.20
C ASP A 62 13.01 -1.29 -7.90
N LEU A 63 13.23 -2.56 -7.56
CA LEU A 63 12.60 -3.17 -6.39
C LEU A 63 12.87 -2.40 -5.09
N ASP A 64 14.11 -1.97 -4.85
CA ASP A 64 14.45 -1.23 -3.65
C ASP A 64 13.76 0.14 -3.60
N ALA A 65 13.71 0.84 -4.73
CA ALA A 65 13.03 2.13 -4.81
C ALA A 65 11.53 1.98 -4.57
N VAL A 66 10.91 0.95 -5.14
CA VAL A 66 9.49 0.65 -4.92
C VAL A 66 9.23 0.33 -3.46
N ALA A 67 10.01 -0.56 -2.87
CA ALA A 67 9.85 -0.94 -1.46
C ALA A 67 9.96 0.28 -0.54
N ALA A 68 10.91 1.17 -0.79
CA ALA A 68 11.06 2.40 -0.02
C ALA A 68 9.85 3.33 -0.19
N ALA A 69 9.34 3.48 -1.40
CA ALA A 69 8.18 4.33 -1.69
C ALA A 69 6.91 3.83 -0.98
N LEU A 70 6.73 2.51 -0.87
CA LEU A 70 5.55 1.92 -0.23
C LEU A 70 5.41 2.28 1.24
N VAL A 71 6.51 2.60 1.91
CA VAL A 71 6.53 2.89 3.35
C VAL A 71 7.00 4.33 3.64
N ALA A 72 7.08 5.16 2.62
CA ALA A 72 7.52 6.54 2.77
C ALA A 72 6.54 7.36 3.61
N PRO A 73 7.04 8.32 4.39
CA PRO A 73 6.19 9.25 5.13
C PRO A 73 5.62 10.33 4.20
N GLY A 74 4.68 11.09 4.72
CA GLY A 74 4.14 12.27 4.05
C GLY A 74 2.77 12.04 3.45
N GLU A 75 2.10 13.15 3.13
CA GLU A 75 0.72 13.11 2.66
C GLU A 75 0.56 12.41 1.32
N ARG A 76 1.49 12.65 0.40
CA ARG A 76 1.44 12.00 -0.93
C ARG A 76 1.53 10.48 -0.81
N ALA A 77 2.49 9.98 -0.04
CA ALA A 77 2.65 8.55 0.16
C ALA A 77 1.43 7.94 0.86
N THR A 78 0.91 8.63 1.86
CA THR A 78 -0.30 8.22 2.58
C THR A 78 -1.49 8.13 1.63
N ALA A 79 -1.68 9.13 0.78
CA ALA A 79 -2.77 9.15 -0.21
C ALA A 79 -2.64 8.00 -1.22
N LEU A 80 -1.44 7.74 -1.71
CA LEU A 80 -1.20 6.64 -2.65
C LEU A 80 -1.51 5.28 -2.04
N ARG A 81 -1.17 5.08 -0.77
CA ARG A 81 -1.48 3.82 -0.08
C ARG A 81 -2.98 3.56 0.05
N GLN A 82 -3.82 4.59 0.03
CA GLN A 82 -5.28 4.43 0.06
C GLN A 82 -5.85 3.86 -1.25
N VAL A 83 -5.10 3.98 -2.34
CA VAL A 83 -5.48 3.51 -3.67
C VAL A 83 -4.35 2.62 -4.19
N THR A 84 -4.19 1.46 -3.55
CA THR A 84 -3.01 0.62 -3.78
C THR A 84 -3.24 -0.46 -4.85
N PRO A 85 -2.25 -0.69 -5.73
CA PRO A 85 -2.29 -1.84 -6.64
C PRO A 85 -1.85 -3.15 -5.98
N PHE A 86 -1.52 -3.12 -4.68
CA PHE A 86 -0.99 -4.27 -3.94
C PHE A 86 -2.00 -4.94 -3.01
N ALA A 87 -3.30 -4.64 -3.14
CA ALA A 87 -4.31 -5.09 -2.18
C ALA A 87 -4.35 -6.61 -1.98
N GLY A 88 -4.10 -7.39 -3.03
CA GLY A 88 -4.16 -8.85 -2.96
C GLY A 88 -2.84 -9.53 -2.61
N VAL A 89 -1.77 -8.78 -2.37
CA VAL A 89 -0.42 -9.35 -2.16
C VAL A 89 -0.27 -10.00 -0.78
N VAL A 90 -0.95 -9.48 0.21
CA VAL A 90 -0.94 -10.02 1.57
C VAL A 90 -2.19 -10.90 1.75
N ASP A 91 -1.99 -12.12 2.22
CA ASP A 91 -3.09 -13.07 2.40
C ASP A 91 -4.08 -12.58 3.48
N PRO A 92 -5.35 -13.06 3.45
CA PRO A 92 -6.39 -12.58 4.37
C PRO A 92 -6.05 -12.78 5.84
N ARG A 93 -5.39 -13.88 6.19
CA ARG A 93 -5.02 -14.16 7.57
C ARG A 93 -3.99 -13.17 8.10
N THR A 94 -2.95 -12.92 7.31
CA THR A 94 -1.92 -11.93 7.66
C THR A 94 -2.52 -10.53 7.74
N ARG A 95 -3.40 -10.18 6.79
CA ARG A 95 -4.10 -8.90 6.79
C ARG A 95 -4.91 -8.73 8.08
N TRP A 96 -5.65 -9.75 8.48
CA TRP A 96 -6.45 -9.71 9.71
C TRP A 96 -5.57 -9.52 10.94
N GLN A 97 -4.43 -10.21 11.01
CA GLN A 97 -3.46 -10.06 12.11
C GLN A 97 -2.92 -8.63 12.18
N ILE A 98 -2.62 -8.01 11.03
CA ILE A 98 -2.17 -6.62 10.95
C ILE A 98 -3.26 -5.69 11.48
N TRP A 99 -4.50 -5.86 11.01
CA TRP A 99 -5.64 -5.05 11.44
C TRP A 99 -5.84 -5.10 12.93
N ARG A 100 -5.79 -6.29 13.49
CA ARG A 100 -5.96 -6.51 14.92
C ARG A 100 -4.84 -5.88 15.73
N ARG A 101 -3.61 -6.09 15.32
CA ARG A 101 -2.43 -5.54 16.01
C ARG A 101 -2.45 -4.02 16.04
N GLU A 102 -2.79 -3.39 14.92
CA GLU A 102 -2.84 -1.94 14.82
C GLU A 102 -4.00 -1.37 15.63
N ARG A 103 -5.11 -2.08 15.73
CA ARG A 103 -6.22 -1.70 16.59
C ARG A 103 -5.80 -1.74 18.05
N GLU A 104 -5.15 -2.80 18.46
CA GLU A 104 -4.66 -2.94 19.84
C GLU A 104 -3.67 -1.82 20.19
N ALA A 105 -2.72 -1.53 19.30
CA ALA A 105 -1.76 -0.43 19.50
C ALA A 105 -2.46 0.93 19.58
N PHE A 106 -3.46 1.16 18.75
CA PHE A 106 -4.25 2.39 18.73
C PHE A 106 -5.03 2.56 20.05
N ASP A 107 -5.65 1.49 20.54
CA ASP A 107 -6.43 1.52 21.77
C ASP A 107 -5.54 1.69 23.02
N ALA A 108 -4.27 1.30 22.94
CA ALA A 108 -3.31 1.42 24.03
C ALA A 108 -2.72 2.82 24.20
N ARG A 109 -2.95 3.74 23.26
CA ARG A 109 -2.41 5.11 23.33
C ARG A 109 -2.98 5.90 24.50
#